data_e7f567366ffca7140a2b6cc3fe1fef82
#
_entry.id   e7f567366ffca7140a2b6cc3fe1fef82
#
_cell.length_a   1.000
_cell.length_b   1.000
_cell.length_c   1.000
_cell.angle_alpha   90.00
_cell.angle_beta   90.00
_cell.angle_gamma   90.00
#
_symmetry.space_group_name_H-M   'P 1'
#
loop_
_entity.id
_entity.type
_entity.pdbx_description
1 polymer ?
#
loop_
_entity_poly.entity_id
_entity_poly.type
_entity_poly.pdbx_seq_one_letter_code
_entity_poly.pdbx_strand_id
1 'polypeptide(L)'
;MNKDSLKRALVTGGSGDLGSAICRRLASEGLHVIVHANANLARAEAVVADIQTAGGSAEAVAFDVADGEATRAAIEALLQAGPVQVIVNNAGIHDDGPMAGMSETQWKRVIDVSL
;
A
#
# COMPACT_ATOMS: atom_id res chain seq x y z
N MET A 1 0.22 11.53 -18.42
CA MET A 1 0.57 11.98 -17.07
C MET A 1 1.78 11.22 -16.57
N ASN A 2 2.72 11.92 -15.98
CA ASN A 2 3.92 11.31 -15.42
C ASN A 2 3.55 10.58 -14.12
N LYS A 3 4.12 9.39 -13.89
CA LYS A 3 3.82 8.64 -12.66
C LYS A 3 4.24 9.39 -11.39
N ASP A 4 5.20 10.32 -11.49
CA ASP A 4 5.62 11.13 -10.34
C ASP A 4 4.52 12.08 -9.84
N SER A 5 3.53 12.36 -10.68
CA SER A 5 2.41 13.21 -10.29
C SER A 5 1.18 12.41 -9.86
N LEU A 6 1.26 11.08 -9.85
CA LEU A 6 0.14 10.25 -9.41
C LEU A 6 0.03 10.26 -7.89
N LYS A 7 -1.20 10.21 -7.41
CA LYS A 7 -1.43 9.94 -5.99
C LYS A 7 -1.00 8.52 -5.68
N ARG A 8 -0.49 8.32 -4.47
CA ARG A 8 0.03 7.03 -4.05
C ARG A 8 -0.89 6.39 -3.04
N ALA A 9 -1.20 5.12 -3.24
CA ALA A 9 -2.06 4.33 -2.37
C ALA A 9 -1.34 3.10 -1.90
N LEU A 10 -1.31 2.87 -0.59
CA LEU A 10 -0.77 1.66 0.02
C LEU A 10 -1.93 0.74 0.36
N VAL A 11 -1.88 -0.50 -0.14
CA VAL A 11 -2.91 -1.51 0.16
C VAL A 11 -2.26 -2.62 0.98
N THR A 12 -2.57 -2.67 2.28
CA THR A 12 -2.06 -3.75 3.13
C THR A 12 -2.77 -5.04 2.77
N GLY A 13 -2.02 -6.14 2.74
CA GLY A 13 -2.59 -7.40 2.27
C GLY A 13 -2.95 -7.37 0.80
N GLY A 14 -2.31 -6.51 0.02
CA GLY A 14 -2.63 -6.33 -1.39
C GLY A 14 -2.32 -7.53 -2.28
N SER A 15 -1.55 -8.49 -1.77
CA SER A 15 -1.22 -9.71 -2.51
C SER A 15 -2.30 -10.78 -2.41
N GLY A 16 -3.28 -10.62 -1.51
CA GLY A 16 -4.38 -11.58 -1.36
C GLY A 16 -5.48 -11.36 -2.39
N ASP A 17 -6.50 -12.21 -2.35
CA ASP A 17 -7.57 -12.18 -3.36
C ASP A 17 -8.33 -10.85 -3.36
N LEU A 18 -8.81 -10.44 -2.19
CA LEU A 18 -9.53 -9.16 -2.08
C LEU A 18 -8.58 -7.99 -2.29
N GLY A 19 -7.42 -8.03 -1.65
CA GLY A 19 -6.43 -6.94 -1.75
C GLY A 19 -5.96 -6.72 -3.19
N SER A 20 -5.73 -7.80 -3.95
CA SER A 20 -5.29 -7.65 -5.34
C SER A 20 -6.39 -7.03 -6.22
N ALA A 21 -7.66 -7.37 -5.97
CA ALA A 21 -8.77 -6.74 -6.67
C ALA A 21 -8.83 -5.24 -6.39
N ILE A 22 -8.62 -4.86 -5.13
CA ILE A 22 -8.57 -3.46 -4.73
C ILE A 22 -7.41 -2.75 -5.42
N CYS A 23 -6.23 -3.38 -5.44
CA CYS A 23 -5.06 -2.80 -6.09
C CYS A 23 -5.31 -2.54 -7.58
N ARG A 24 -5.90 -3.49 -8.27
CA ARG A 24 -6.21 -3.34 -9.69
C ARG A 24 -7.20 -2.21 -9.92
N ARG A 25 -8.21 -2.10 -9.06
CA ARG A 25 -9.21 -1.03 -9.19
C ARG A 25 -8.58 0.33 -8.97
N LEU A 26 -7.77 0.50 -7.93
CA LEU A 26 -7.12 1.76 -7.66
C LEU A 26 -6.17 2.16 -8.79
N ALA A 27 -5.44 1.20 -9.33
CA ALA A 27 -4.56 1.46 -10.46
C ALA A 27 -5.35 1.89 -11.70
N SER A 28 -6.53 1.30 -11.92
CA SER A 28 -7.39 1.68 -13.04
C SER A 28 -7.95 3.09 -12.88
N GLU A 29 -7.99 3.60 -11.65
CA GLU A 29 -8.41 4.97 -11.35
C GLU A 29 -7.26 5.96 -11.45
N GLY A 30 -6.08 5.51 -11.85
CA GLY A 30 -4.94 6.39 -12.08
C GLY A 30 -4.00 6.59 -10.88
N LEU A 31 -4.13 5.79 -9.82
CA LEU A 31 -3.22 5.88 -8.69
C LEU A 31 -1.98 5.02 -8.91
N HIS A 32 -0.87 5.43 -8.28
CA HIS A 32 0.28 4.55 -8.14
C HIS A 32 0.04 3.68 -6.91
N VAL A 33 -0.03 2.36 -7.09
CA VAL A 33 -0.43 1.45 -6.04
C VAL A 33 0.78 0.75 -5.45
N ILE A 34 0.92 0.85 -4.12
CA ILE A 34 1.95 0.14 -3.38
C ILE A 34 1.30 -1.14 -2.86
N VAL A 35 1.68 -2.27 -3.45
CA VAL A 35 1.10 -3.57 -3.12
C VAL A 35 1.89 -4.18 -1.98
N HIS A 36 1.26 -4.35 -0.83
CA HIS A 36 1.91 -4.89 0.36
C HIS A 36 1.62 -6.39 0.50
N ALA A 37 2.66 -7.14 0.86
CA ALA A 37 2.55 -8.53 1.32
C ALA A 37 3.20 -8.62 2.70
N ASN A 38 2.64 -9.47 3.56
CA ASN A 38 3.16 -9.59 4.91
C ASN A 38 4.52 -10.29 4.95
N ALA A 39 4.72 -11.30 4.11
CA ALA A 39 5.96 -12.07 4.06
C ALA A 39 6.39 -12.43 2.64
N ASN A 40 5.47 -12.67 1.74
CA ASN A 40 5.78 -13.19 0.41
C ASN A 40 5.79 -12.07 -0.63
N LEU A 41 6.95 -11.46 -0.81
CA LEU A 41 7.14 -10.39 -1.77
C LEU A 41 6.79 -10.83 -3.20
N ALA A 42 7.08 -12.08 -3.56
CA ALA A 42 6.80 -12.57 -4.91
C ALA A 42 5.31 -12.48 -5.26
N ARG A 43 4.43 -12.70 -4.29
CA ARG A 43 2.99 -12.58 -4.52
C ARG A 43 2.60 -11.12 -4.80
N ALA A 44 3.19 -10.18 -4.08
CA ALA A 44 2.95 -8.77 -4.33
C ALA A 44 3.50 -8.36 -5.70
N GLU A 45 4.65 -8.87 -6.06
CA GLU A 45 5.25 -8.59 -7.37
C GLU A 45 4.39 -9.13 -8.52
N ALA A 46 3.72 -10.26 -8.33
CA ALA A 46 2.81 -10.78 -9.33
C ALA A 46 1.63 -9.84 -9.57
N VAL A 47 1.09 -9.24 -8.52
CA VAL A 47 0.01 -8.25 -8.65
C VAL A 47 0.52 -7.00 -9.36
N VAL A 48 1.73 -6.56 -9.03
CA VAL A 48 2.36 -5.42 -9.69
C VAL A 48 2.51 -5.68 -11.19
N ALA A 49 2.96 -6.87 -11.56
CA ALA A 49 3.10 -7.24 -12.96
C ALA A 49 1.76 -7.19 -13.70
N ASP A 50 0.69 -7.66 -13.07
CA ASP A 50 -0.65 -7.59 -13.66
C ASP A 50 -1.08 -6.14 -13.88
N ILE A 51 -0.82 -5.28 -12.91
CA ILE A 51 -1.18 -3.87 -13.03
C ILE A 51 -0.38 -3.20 -14.14
N GLN A 52 0.90 -3.47 -14.22
CA GLN A 52 1.77 -2.88 -15.25
C GLN A 52 1.36 -3.36 -16.64
N THR A 53 1.00 -4.62 -16.77
CA THR A 53 0.52 -5.18 -18.04
C THR A 53 -0.76 -4.47 -18.49
N ALA A 54 -1.60 -4.07 -17.58
CA ALA A 54 -2.83 -3.34 -17.89
C ALA A 54 -2.58 -1.83 -18.09
N GLY A 55 -1.33 -1.38 -18.01
CA GLY A 55 -0.98 0.03 -18.24
C GLY A 55 -0.96 0.88 -16.99
N GLY A 56 -1.10 0.28 -15.81
CA GLY A 56 -1.10 1.00 -14.55
C GLY A 56 0.29 1.15 -13.96
N SER A 57 0.36 1.79 -12.79
CA SER A 57 1.58 2.06 -12.05
C SER A 57 1.51 1.39 -10.69
N ALA A 58 2.53 0.61 -10.33
CA ALA A 58 2.54 -0.08 -9.05
C ALA A 58 3.96 -0.47 -8.63
N GLU A 59 4.12 -0.71 -7.35
CA GLU A 59 5.34 -1.25 -6.78
C GLU A 59 4.98 -2.21 -5.64
N ALA A 60 5.89 -3.11 -5.29
CA ALA A 60 5.66 -4.12 -4.26
C ALA A 60 6.49 -3.82 -3.03
N VAL A 61 5.95 -4.14 -1.86
CA VAL A 61 6.65 -4.01 -0.59
C VAL A 61 6.23 -5.16 0.32
N ALA A 62 7.16 -5.66 1.13
CA ALA A 62 6.86 -6.70 2.12
C ALA A 62 7.33 -6.27 3.49
N PHE A 63 6.45 -6.34 4.47
CA PHE A 63 6.76 -6.16 5.88
C PHE A 63 5.63 -6.74 6.70
N ASP A 64 5.94 -7.17 7.93
CA ASP A 64 4.94 -7.72 8.84
C ASP A 64 4.24 -6.56 9.56
N VAL A 65 2.96 -6.36 9.27
CA VAL A 65 2.19 -5.26 9.87
C VAL A 65 2.07 -5.38 11.39
N ALA A 66 2.26 -6.57 11.95
CA ALA A 66 2.27 -6.77 13.40
C ALA A 66 3.60 -6.35 14.04
N ASP A 67 4.65 -6.18 13.25
CA ASP A 67 5.95 -5.71 13.73
C ASP A 67 5.98 -4.18 13.58
N GLY A 68 5.82 -3.47 14.69
CA GLY A 68 5.73 -2.01 14.67
C GLY A 68 6.98 -1.34 14.13
N GLU A 69 8.16 -1.89 14.44
CA GLU A 69 9.40 -1.30 13.98
C GLU A 69 9.63 -1.51 12.49
N ALA A 70 9.33 -2.71 12.00
CA ALA A 70 9.41 -2.99 10.55
C ALA A 70 8.42 -2.14 9.78
N THR A 71 7.20 -2.00 10.30
CA THR A 71 6.17 -1.18 9.68
C THR A 71 6.61 0.28 9.63
N ARG A 72 7.13 0.82 10.72
CA ARG A 72 7.59 2.21 10.76
C ARG A 72 8.71 2.45 9.75
N ALA A 73 9.68 1.55 9.70
CA ALA A 73 10.80 1.69 8.77
C ALA A 73 10.33 1.66 7.32
N ALA A 74 9.41 0.75 6.99
CA ALA A 74 8.88 0.64 5.65
C ALA A 74 8.08 1.89 5.26
N ILE A 75 7.24 2.38 6.16
CA ILE A 75 6.44 3.59 5.89
C ILE A 75 7.36 4.81 5.72
N GLU A 76 8.38 4.96 6.55
CA GLU A 76 9.32 6.06 6.40
C GLU A 76 10.02 6.02 5.05
N ALA A 77 10.43 4.84 4.60
CA ALA A 77 11.06 4.69 3.29
C ALA A 77 10.09 5.08 2.16
N LEU A 78 8.83 4.67 2.26
CA LEU A 78 7.82 5.02 1.27
C LEU A 78 7.58 6.53 1.24
N LEU A 79 7.54 7.18 2.39
CA LEU A 79 7.30 8.61 2.49
C LEU A 79 8.46 9.44 1.95
N GLN A 80 9.68 8.91 1.96
CA GLN A 80 10.83 9.60 1.38
C GLN A 80 10.68 9.76 -0.14
N ALA A 81 10.02 8.82 -0.79
CA ALA A 81 9.78 8.88 -2.22
C ALA A 81 8.59 9.78 -2.59
N GLY A 82 7.86 10.25 -1.60
CA GLY A 82 6.72 11.13 -1.78
C GLY A 82 5.60 10.81 -0.81
N PRO A 83 4.57 11.64 -0.73
CA PRO A 83 3.47 11.38 0.18
C PRO A 83 2.67 10.14 -0.25
N VAL A 84 2.09 9.45 0.73
CA VAL A 84 1.12 8.39 0.50
C VAL A 84 -0.23 8.96 0.91
N GLN A 85 -1.09 9.21 -0.06
CA GLN A 85 -2.35 9.90 0.18
C GLN A 85 -3.47 8.98 0.66
N VAL A 86 -3.39 7.69 0.31
CA VAL A 86 -4.44 6.73 0.62
C VAL A 86 -3.81 5.48 1.23
N ILE A 87 -4.37 5.02 2.35
CA ILE A 87 -4.06 3.70 2.89
C ILE A 87 -5.34 2.89 2.93
N VAL A 88 -5.33 1.74 2.24
CA VAL A 88 -6.41 0.77 2.33
C VAL A 88 -5.97 -0.30 3.31
N ASN A 89 -6.62 -0.33 4.45
CA ASN A 89 -6.25 -1.20 5.55
C ASN A 89 -6.99 -2.53 5.43
N ASN A 90 -6.48 -3.41 4.58
CA ASN A 90 -7.14 -4.65 4.19
C ASN A 90 -6.59 -5.89 4.90
N ALA A 91 -5.55 -5.78 5.69
CA ALA A 91 -4.85 -6.94 6.26
C ALA A 91 -5.52 -7.52 7.50
N GLY A 92 -6.83 -7.42 7.60
CA GLY A 92 -7.58 -8.03 8.70
C GLY A 92 -7.44 -7.30 10.02
N ILE A 93 -7.29 -6.03 9.98
CA ILE A 93 -7.10 -5.22 11.16
C ILE A 93 -8.40 -5.10 11.93
N HIS A 94 -8.31 -5.27 13.24
CA HIS A 94 -9.45 -5.21 14.14
C HIS A 94 -9.61 -3.86 14.82
N ASP A 95 -8.59 -3.02 14.74
CA ASP A 95 -8.59 -1.69 15.36
C ASP A 95 -8.78 -0.62 14.31
N ASP A 96 -9.42 0.46 14.69
CA ASP A 96 -9.63 1.60 13.81
C ASP A 96 -8.52 2.63 13.91
N GLY A 97 -7.48 2.33 14.66
CA GLY A 97 -6.36 3.24 14.86
C GLY A 97 -5.33 3.20 13.74
N PRO A 98 -4.29 4.00 13.86
CA PRO A 98 -3.19 3.97 12.90
C PRO A 98 -2.52 2.61 12.83
N MET A 99 -1.87 2.33 11.70
CA MET A 99 -1.06 1.12 11.56
C MET A 99 0.03 1.11 12.62
N ALA A 100 0.38 -0.09 13.09
CA ALA A 100 1.46 -0.25 14.06
C ALA A 100 2.73 0.42 13.55
N GLY A 101 3.40 1.16 14.42
CA GLY A 101 4.63 1.86 14.08
C GLY A 101 4.47 3.21 13.43
N MET A 102 3.27 3.61 13.01
CA MET A 102 3.05 4.94 12.48
C MET A 102 2.82 5.94 13.60
N SER A 103 3.45 7.10 13.51
CA SER A 103 3.16 8.20 14.41
C SER A 103 1.83 8.83 14.02
N GLU A 104 1.24 9.56 14.96
CA GLU A 104 0.00 10.28 14.68
C GLU A 104 0.17 11.28 13.55
N THR A 105 1.32 11.92 13.48
CA THR A 105 1.62 12.86 12.42
C THR A 105 1.67 12.17 11.05
N GLN A 106 2.28 11.00 10.98
CA GLN A 106 2.33 10.22 9.74
C GLN A 106 0.93 9.78 9.33
N TRP A 107 0.14 9.32 10.29
CA TRP A 107 -1.22 8.86 10.04
C TRP A 107 -2.10 9.96 9.45
N LYS A 108 -1.99 11.16 9.96
CA LYS A 108 -2.80 12.28 9.50
C LYS A 108 -2.48 12.75 8.09
N ARG A 109 -1.36 12.28 7.51
CA ARG A 109 -0.99 12.63 6.15
C ARG A 109 -1.67 11.77 5.10
N VAL A 110 -2.40 10.76 5.52
CA VAL A 110 -3.01 9.79 4.60
C VAL A 110 -4.50 9.70 4.88
N ILE A 111 -5.24 9.24 3.87
CA ILE A 111 -6.65 8.92 4.01
C ILE A 111 -6.75 7.43 4.24
N ASP A 112 -7.35 7.03 5.36
CA ASP A 112 -7.53 5.63 5.70
C ASP A 112 -8.86 5.14 5.13
N VAL A 113 -8.79 4.06 4.37
CA VAL A 113 -9.97 3.36 3.88
C VAL A 113 -9.94 1.96 4.47
N SER A 114 -10.88 1.66 5.35
CA SER A 114 -10.99 0.36 6.01
C SER A 114 -12.06 -0.48 5.32
N LEU A 115 -11.72 -1.72 5.09
CA LEU A 115 -12.62 -2.67 4.43
C LEU A 115 -12.96 -3.85 5.34
#